data_2b887b69197fb0fbdcce1ecffa4fe1c9
#
_entry.id   2b887b69197fb0fbdcce1ecffa4fe1c9
#
_cell.length_a   1.000
_cell.length_b   1.000
_cell.length_c   1.000
_cell.angle_alpha   90.00
_cell.angle_beta   90.00
_cell.angle_gamma   90.00
#
_symmetry.space_group_name_H-M   'P 1'
#
loop_
_entity.id
_entity.type
_entity.pdbx_description
1 polymer ?
#
loop_
_entity_poly.entity_id
_entity_poly.type
_entity_poly.pdbx_seq_one_letter_code
_entity_poly.pdbx_strand_id
1 'polypeptide(L)'
;KSQQIAALQRAFRQIADDVTHIIPRRARNSDTFFFAGRFQLQSDDWGLAFSRSGWPNPLGILPRSEIQNVSYRLRQQQFERLSFDQQDPLTGSQPTVRVLLREVTAFRLRFYADGRWQETWDRPQRLPQGLEITLTLANSGEITRLFLLTPGGGQ
;
A
#
# COMPACT_ATOMS: atom_id res chain seq x y z
N LYS A 1 16.95 12.22 15.29
CA LYS A 1 17.20 10.83 14.96
C LYS A 1 16.19 9.90 15.56
N SER A 2 15.95 9.98 16.86
CA SER A 2 14.98 9.09 17.42
C SER A 2 13.58 9.39 16.88
N GLN A 3 13.30 10.61 16.52
CA GLN A 3 12.02 10.92 15.90
C GLN A 3 11.90 10.29 14.52
N GLN A 4 13.01 10.25 13.79
CA GLN A 4 12.97 9.63 12.49
C GLN A 4 12.80 8.12 12.62
N ILE A 5 13.45 7.51 13.58
CA ILE A 5 13.28 6.07 13.80
C ILE A 5 11.84 5.76 14.18
N ALA A 6 11.26 6.56 15.06
CA ALA A 6 9.88 6.32 15.46
C ALA A 6 8.93 6.51 14.28
N ALA A 7 9.18 7.52 13.45
CA ALA A 7 8.36 7.74 12.27
C ALA A 7 8.50 6.58 11.28
N LEU A 8 9.71 6.07 11.13
CA LEU A 8 9.94 4.94 10.26
C LEU A 8 9.18 3.71 10.74
N GLN A 9 9.21 3.45 12.03
CA GLN A 9 8.48 2.32 12.57
C GLN A 9 6.99 2.48 12.39
N ARG A 10 6.48 3.69 12.57
CA ARG A 10 5.05 3.93 12.34
C ARG A 10 4.68 3.75 10.88
N ALA A 11 5.55 4.19 9.98
CA ALA A 11 5.28 4.02 8.55
C ALA A 11 5.18 2.54 8.19
N PHE A 12 6.14 1.75 8.64
CA PHE A 12 6.08 0.33 8.32
C PHE A 12 4.94 -0.38 9.03
N ARG A 13 4.56 0.08 10.21
CA ARG A 13 3.40 -0.49 10.87
C ARG A 13 2.12 -0.19 10.11
N GLN A 14 2.02 1.01 9.55
CA GLN A 14 0.87 1.35 8.72
C GLN A 14 0.82 0.48 7.47
N ILE A 15 1.97 0.27 6.84
CA ILE A 15 2.02 -0.60 5.67
C ILE A 15 1.61 -2.02 6.04
N ALA A 16 2.10 -2.51 7.15
CA ALA A 16 1.75 -3.85 7.59
C ALA A 16 0.25 -3.97 7.83
N ASP A 17 -0.35 -2.96 8.42
CA ASP A 17 -1.79 -2.98 8.63
C ASP A 17 -2.53 -3.00 7.30
N ASP A 18 -2.09 -2.18 6.36
CA ASP A 18 -2.76 -2.13 5.07
C ASP A 18 -2.66 -3.47 4.34
N VAL A 19 -1.47 -4.07 4.30
CA VAL A 19 -1.32 -5.32 3.55
C VAL A 19 -1.99 -6.48 4.27
N THR A 20 -2.11 -6.42 5.60
CA THR A 20 -2.81 -7.45 6.32
C THR A 20 -4.29 -7.49 5.93
N HIS A 21 -4.85 -6.36 5.59
CA HIS A 21 -6.25 -6.26 5.23
C HIS A 21 -6.49 -6.18 3.73
N ILE A 22 -5.48 -6.48 2.94
CA ILE A 22 -5.62 -6.39 1.50
C ILE A 22 -6.68 -7.37 1.02
N ILE A 23 -7.42 -6.95 0.02
CA ILE A 23 -8.47 -7.80 -0.54
C ILE A 23 -7.83 -8.68 -1.58
N PRO A 24 -7.85 -10.00 -1.38
CA PRO A 24 -7.00 -10.88 -2.17
C PRO A 24 -7.47 -11.09 -3.60
N ARG A 25 -8.74 -10.87 -3.86
CA ARG A 25 -9.19 -11.05 -5.23
C ARG A 25 -10.45 -10.26 -5.45
N ARG A 26 -10.75 -10.07 -6.72
CA ARG A 26 -11.92 -9.33 -7.09
C ARG A 26 -13.16 -10.11 -6.80
N ALA A 27 -14.11 -9.46 -6.22
CA ALA A 27 -15.46 -9.94 -6.28
C ALA A 27 -16.01 -9.57 -7.64
N ARG A 28 -17.18 -10.08 -7.92
CA ARG A 28 -17.81 -9.74 -9.16
C ARG A 28 -18.02 -8.23 -9.23
N ASN A 29 -17.67 -7.64 -10.32
CA ASN A 29 -17.79 -6.21 -10.52
C ASN A 29 -16.96 -5.42 -9.54
N SER A 30 -15.94 -6.00 -9.03
CA SER A 30 -15.18 -5.36 -8.02
C SER A 30 -14.09 -4.50 -8.61
N ASP A 31 -13.71 -3.49 -7.88
CA ASP A 31 -12.59 -2.66 -8.25
C ASP A 31 -11.36 -3.03 -7.48
N THR A 32 -11.34 -4.16 -6.83
CA THR A 32 -10.14 -4.55 -6.11
C THR A 32 -9.01 -4.80 -7.08
N PHE A 33 -7.84 -4.36 -6.70
CA PHE A 33 -6.70 -4.47 -7.58
C PHE A 33 -5.43 -4.33 -6.76
N PHE A 34 -4.34 -4.68 -7.39
CA PHE A 34 -3.02 -4.45 -6.86
C PHE A 34 -2.19 -3.90 -8.02
N PHE A 35 -1.62 -2.73 -7.83
CA PHE A 35 -0.90 -2.06 -8.90
C PHE A 35 0.38 -1.48 -8.35
N ALA A 36 1.46 -1.65 -9.09
CA ALA A 36 2.73 -1.07 -8.72
C ALA A 36 3.48 -0.72 -9.98
N GLY A 37 4.12 0.42 -9.97
CA GLY A 37 4.89 0.85 -11.13
C GLY A 37 5.74 2.04 -10.78
N ARG A 38 6.78 2.25 -11.55
CA ARG A 38 7.65 3.39 -11.34
C ARG A 38 7.04 4.63 -11.96
N PHE A 39 7.15 5.72 -11.24
CA PHE A 39 6.69 7.03 -11.70
C PHE A 39 5.19 7.03 -11.93
N GLN A 40 4.47 6.17 -11.24
CA GLN A 40 3.03 6.15 -11.29
C GLN A 40 2.47 6.89 -10.08
N LEU A 41 1.21 7.26 -10.14
CA LEU A 41 0.53 7.90 -9.02
C LEU A 41 1.19 9.21 -8.64
N GLN A 42 1.80 9.87 -9.59
CA GLN A 42 2.52 11.13 -9.36
C GLN A 42 3.68 10.95 -8.39
N SER A 43 4.25 9.77 -8.37
CA SER A 43 5.37 9.48 -7.50
C SER A 43 6.69 9.80 -8.20
N ASP A 44 7.66 10.23 -7.41
CA ASP A 44 9.00 10.47 -7.93
C ASP A 44 9.81 9.18 -8.06
N ASP A 45 9.29 8.08 -7.58
CA ASP A 45 9.92 6.80 -7.70
C ASP A 45 8.80 5.78 -7.88
N TRP A 46 8.76 4.70 -7.12
CA TRP A 46 7.72 3.71 -7.27
C TRP A 46 6.39 4.22 -6.71
N GLY A 47 5.31 3.70 -7.25
CA GLY A 47 3.98 3.90 -6.69
C GLY A 47 3.35 2.55 -6.46
N LEU A 48 2.54 2.46 -5.42
CA LEU A 48 1.87 1.21 -5.03
C LEU A 48 0.44 1.52 -4.68
N ALA A 49 -0.49 0.74 -5.20
CA ALA A 49 -1.90 0.95 -4.91
C ALA A 49 -2.61 -0.38 -4.81
N PHE A 50 -3.53 -0.47 -3.88
CA PHE A 50 -4.35 -1.67 -3.74
C PHE A 50 -5.59 -1.34 -2.94
N SER A 51 -6.50 -2.30 -2.90
CA SER A 51 -7.72 -2.16 -2.12
C SER A 51 -7.61 -2.97 -0.85
N ARG A 52 -8.15 -2.45 0.20
CA ARG A 52 -8.17 -3.14 1.49
C ARG A 52 -9.57 -3.04 2.09
N SER A 53 -9.86 -3.95 3.00
CA SER A 53 -11.06 -3.79 3.79
C SER A 53 -10.87 -2.60 4.71
N GLY A 54 -11.88 -1.78 4.78
CA GLY A 54 -11.78 -0.56 5.54
C GLY A 54 -12.09 -0.77 7.00
N TRP A 55 -13.13 -0.12 7.46
CA TRP A 55 -13.47 -0.18 8.86
C TRP A 55 -14.05 -1.52 9.23
N PRO A 56 -13.77 -2.02 10.40
CA PRO A 56 -14.44 -3.23 10.86
C PRO A 56 -15.94 -2.99 10.97
N ASN A 57 -16.69 -4.02 10.68
CA ASN A 57 -18.13 -3.98 10.80
C ASN A 57 -18.55 -5.17 11.65
N PRO A 58 -18.17 -5.19 12.92
CA PRO A 58 -18.27 -6.40 13.72
C PRO A 58 -19.69 -6.85 13.95
N LEU A 59 -20.63 -5.94 13.93
CA LEU A 59 -22.02 -6.32 14.17
C LEU A 59 -22.82 -6.45 12.90
N GLY A 60 -22.18 -6.28 11.75
CA GLY A 60 -22.95 -6.35 10.52
C GLY A 60 -24.01 -5.29 10.40
N ILE A 61 -23.85 -4.21 11.11
CA ILE A 61 -24.87 -3.18 11.11
C ILE A 61 -24.97 -2.50 9.77
N LEU A 62 -23.84 -2.23 9.15
CA LEU A 62 -23.83 -1.60 7.85
C LEU A 62 -24.02 -2.66 6.79
N PRO A 63 -24.95 -2.44 5.88
CA PRO A 63 -25.26 -3.48 4.89
C PRO A 63 -24.25 -3.63 3.78
N ARG A 64 -23.24 -2.82 3.75
CA ARG A 64 -22.24 -2.88 2.67
C ARG A 64 -20.88 -3.06 3.25
N SER A 65 -20.03 -3.70 2.50
CA SER A 65 -18.65 -3.80 2.90
C SER A 65 -17.97 -2.47 2.63
N GLU A 66 -16.98 -2.20 3.43
CA GLU A 66 -16.26 -0.97 3.31
C GLU A 66 -14.92 -1.24 2.70
N ILE A 67 -14.77 -0.82 1.47
CA ILE A 67 -13.54 -0.99 0.72
C ILE A 67 -12.85 0.36 0.67
N GLN A 68 -11.59 0.36 0.97
CA GLN A 68 -10.78 1.55 0.89
C GLN A 68 -9.65 1.30 -0.09
N ASN A 69 -9.44 2.23 -0.99
CA ASN A 69 -8.30 2.16 -1.88
C ASN A 69 -7.19 2.98 -1.26
N VAL A 70 -6.01 2.38 -1.18
CA VAL A 70 -4.86 3.07 -0.61
C VAL A 70 -3.74 3.05 -1.61
N SER A 71 -2.91 4.06 -1.56
CA SER A 71 -1.72 4.10 -2.37
C SER A 71 -0.59 4.73 -1.60
N TYR A 72 0.60 4.40 -2.03
CA TYR A 72 1.83 4.92 -1.46
C TYR A 72 2.65 5.51 -2.57
N ARG A 73 3.29 6.63 -2.28
CA ARG A 73 4.14 7.28 -3.27
C ARG A 73 5.22 8.07 -2.58
N LEU A 74 6.24 8.40 -3.34
CA LEU A 74 7.30 9.29 -2.89
C LEU A 74 7.17 10.58 -3.67
N ARG A 75 7.12 11.69 -2.96
CA ARG A 75 6.99 12.97 -3.64
C ARG A 75 7.72 14.03 -2.86
N GLN A 76 8.68 14.66 -3.51
CA GLN A 76 9.47 15.70 -2.89
C GLN A 76 10.09 15.24 -1.58
N GLN A 77 10.64 14.03 -1.62
CA GLN A 77 11.30 13.40 -0.49
C GLN A 77 10.36 13.11 0.68
N GLN A 78 9.07 13.08 0.42
CA GLN A 78 8.10 12.68 1.42
C GLN A 78 7.44 11.38 0.99
N PHE A 79 7.42 10.43 1.90
CA PHE A 79 6.73 9.17 1.65
C PHE A 79 5.30 9.33 2.10
N GLU A 80 4.37 9.27 1.17
CA GLU A 80 2.99 9.64 1.39
C GLU A 80 2.07 8.45 1.24
N ARG A 81 1.07 8.40 2.08
CA ARG A 81 -0.02 7.44 1.97
C ARG A 81 -1.28 8.19 1.59
N LEU A 82 -1.94 7.71 0.55
CA LEU A 82 -3.20 8.28 0.11
C LEU A 82 -4.30 7.25 0.35
N SER A 83 -5.44 7.70 0.80
CA SER A 83 -6.57 6.81 0.98
C SER A 83 -7.80 7.44 0.36
N PHE A 84 -8.60 6.59 -0.26
CA PHE A 84 -9.84 6.97 -0.89
C PHE A 84 -10.95 6.17 -0.27
N ASP A 85 -12.03 6.86 0.06
CA ASP A 85 -13.20 6.21 0.59
C ASP A 85 -14.17 6.02 -0.56
N GLN A 86 -14.53 4.80 -0.84
CA GLN A 86 -15.40 4.53 -1.96
C GLN A 86 -16.86 4.78 -1.65
N GLN A 87 -17.18 5.23 -0.49
CA GLN A 87 -18.57 5.40 -0.16
C GLN A 87 -19.21 6.59 -0.82
N ASP A 88 -18.44 7.48 -1.36
CA ASP A 88 -19.03 8.69 -1.88
C ASP A 88 -18.38 9.07 -3.21
N PRO A 89 -18.63 8.30 -4.23
CA PRO A 89 -18.01 8.59 -5.52
C PRO A 89 -18.56 9.83 -6.18
N LEU A 90 -19.69 10.31 -5.71
CA LEU A 90 -20.34 11.43 -6.41
C LEU A 90 -19.78 12.77 -6.04
N THR A 91 -19.05 12.86 -4.98
CA THR A 91 -18.55 14.15 -4.57
C THR A 91 -17.21 14.50 -5.20
N GLY A 92 -16.77 13.71 -6.18
CA GLY A 92 -15.44 13.96 -6.70
C GLY A 92 -14.43 13.90 -5.59
N SER A 93 -14.55 12.92 -4.78
CA SER A 93 -13.78 12.85 -3.56
C SER A 93 -12.31 12.91 -3.84
N GLN A 94 -11.62 13.63 -3.03
CA GLN A 94 -10.18 13.71 -3.10
C GLN A 94 -9.59 12.78 -2.07
N PRO A 95 -8.40 12.27 -2.35
CA PRO A 95 -7.78 11.38 -1.39
C PRO A 95 -7.37 12.12 -0.15
N THR A 96 -7.33 11.40 0.95
CA THR A 96 -6.68 11.87 2.15
C THR A 96 -5.20 11.57 2.03
N VAL A 97 -4.38 12.58 2.14
CA VAL A 97 -2.94 12.43 1.98
C VAL A 97 -2.29 12.60 3.34
N ARG A 98 -1.48 11.62 3.72
CA ARG A 98 -0.72 11.69 4.95
C ARG A 98 0.75 11.48 4.65
N VAL A 99 1.58 12.37 5.14
CA VAL A 99 3.03 12.19 5.04
C VAL A 99 3.44 11.26 6.18
N LEU A 100 3.92 10.08 5.82
CA LEU A 100 4.33 9.11 6.81
C LEU A 100 5.78 9.29 7.23
N LEU A 101 6.61 9.77 6.31
CA LEU A 101 8.03 9.84 6.60
C LEU A 101 8.64 10.90 5.70
N ARG A 102 9.57 11.67 6.23
CA ARG A 102 10.25 12.73 5.48
C ARG A 102 11.68 12.34 5.23
N GLU A 103 12.31 13.07 4.32
CA GLU A 103 13.72 12.86 3.97
C GLU A 103 13.95 11.48 3.40
N VAL A 104 13.00 11.04 2.59
CA VAL A 104 13.10 9.76 1.90
C VAL A 104 13.55 10.06 0.48
N THR A 105 14.63 9.44 0.05
CA THR A 105 15.19 9.71 -1.26
C THR A 105 14.87 8.64 -2.28
N ALA A 106 14.40 7.47 -1.85
CA ALA A 106 14.01 6.43 -2.79
C ALA A 106 12.98 5.51 -2.15
N PHE A 107 12.12 5.01 -2.99
CA PHE A 107 11.07 4.07 -2.61
C PHE A 107 11.07 3.00 -3.68
N ARG A 108 11.38 1.76 -3.31
CA ARG A 108 11.52 0.68 -4.28
C ARG A 108 10.74 -0.52 -3.83
N LEU A 109 10.30 -1.30 -4.80
CA LEU A 109 9.46 -2.47 -4.56
C LEU A 109 10.02 -3.66 -5.31
N ARG A 110 9.88 -4.84 -4.71
CA ARG A 110 10.06 -6.10 -5.40
C ARG A 110 8.94 -7.02 -5.00
N PHE A 111 8.67 -7.99 -5.86
CA PHE A 111 7.51 -8.86 -5.72
C PHE A 111 7.93 -10.30 -5.79
N TYR A 112 7.41 -11.13 -4.90
CA TYR A 112 7.72 -12.55 -4.90
C TYR A 112 6.51 -13.32 -5.39
N ALA A 113 6.70 -14.10 -6.44
CA ALA A 113 5.64 -14.96 -6.95
C ALA A 113 6.27 -16.00 -7.85
N ASP A 114 5.62 -17.15 -7.94
CA ASP A 114 6.05 -18.20 -8.82
C ASP A 114 7.49 -18.64 -8.54
N GLY A 115 7.84 -18.63 -7.28
CA GLY A 115 9.13 -19.13 -6.84
C GLY A 115 10.31 -18.21 -7.01
N ARG A 116 10.07 -16.96 -7.32
CA ARG A 116 11.21 -16.06 -7.51
C ARG A 116 10.81 -14.63 -7.26
N TRP A 117 11.82 -13.79 -7.03
CA TRP A 117 11.63 -12.37 -6.90
C TRP A 117 11.56 -11.71 -8.27
N GLN A 118 10.65 -10.77 -8.40
CA GLN A 118 10.44 -10.05 -9.64
C GLN A 118 10.53 -8.56 -9.36
N GLU A 119 11.09 -7.84 -10.29
CA GLU A 119 11.28 -6.40 -10.10
C GLU A 119 10.15 -5.58 -10.69
N THR A 120 9.19 -6.21 -11.33
CA THR A 120 8.02 -5.52 -11.82
C THR A 120 6.81 -6.37 -11.53
N TRP A 121 5.66 -5.75 -11.52
CA TRP A 121 4.40 -6.47 -11.34
C TRP A 121 3.37 -5.90 -12.28
N ASP A 122 3.01 -6.66 -13.28
CA ASP A 122 2.09 -6.20 -14.30
C ASP A 122 0.84 -7.07 -14.36
N ARG A 123 0.46 -7.65 -13.24
CA ARG A 123 -0.74 -8.47 -13.14
C ARG A 123 -1.70 -7.83 -12.15
N PRO A 124 -2.47 -6.83 -12.58
CA PRO A 124 -3.25 -6.05 -11.61
C PRO A 124 -4.33 -6.83 -10.89
N GLN A 125 -4.71 -7.98 -11.42
CA GLN A 125 -5.76 -8.77 -10.79
C GLN A 125 -5.22 -9.92 -9.96
N ARG A 126 -3.93 -9.94 -9.73
CA ARG A 126 -3.32 -11.00 -8.95
C ARG A 126 -2.37 -10.39 -7.95
N LEU A 127 -2.36 -10.95 -6.75
CA LEU A 127 -1.44 -10.50 -5.72
C LEU A 127 -0.14 -11.30 -5.80
N PRO A 128 1.00 -10.65 -5.62
CA PRO A 128 2.21 -11.41 -5.37
C PRO A 128 2.11 -12.10 -4.02
N GLN A 129 2.94 -13.10 -3.81
CA GLN A 129 2.97 -13.78 -2.52
C GLN A 129 3.72 -12.99 -1.48
N GLY A 130 4.67 -12.20 -1.90
CA GLY A 130 5.42 -11.36 -0.99
C GLY A 130 5.71 -10.03 -1.64
N LEU A 131 5.88 -9.05 -0.78
CA LEU A 131 6.18 -7.68 -1.20
C LEU A 131 7.36 -7.20 -0.39
N GLU A 132 8.39 -6.75 -1.08
CA GLU A 132 9.55 -6.18 -0.42
C GLU A 132 9.55 -4.68 -0.66
N ILE A 133 9.64 -3.92 0.40
CA ILE A 133 9.65 -2.46 0.32
C ILE A 133 10.96 -1.96 0.87
N THR A 134 11.64 -1.15 0.08
CA THR A 134 12.87 -0.52 0.49
C THR A 134 12.69 0.99 0.47
N LEU A 135 12.97 1.61 1.58
CA LEU A 135 12.98 3.06 1.70
C LEU A 135 14.42 3.51 1.96
N THR A 136 14.88 4.46 1.19
CA THR A 136 16.20 5.03 1.39
C THR A 136 16.04 6.39 2.05
N LEU A 137 16.69 6.55 3.18
CA LEU A 137 16.60 7.77 3.94
C LEU A 137 17.84 8.62 3.69
N ALA A 138 17.66 9.92 3.65
CA ALA A 138 18.73 10.82 3.27
C ALA A 138 19.94 10.67 4.17
N ASN A 139 19.72 10.39 5.46
CA ASN A 139 20.81 10.36 6.41
C ASN A 139 21.04 9.01 7.05
N SER A 140 20.28 8.00 6.70
CA SER A 140 20.33 6.75 7.43
C SER A 140 20.42 5.52 6.53
N GLY A 141 20.51 5.72 5.22
CA GLY A 141 20.66 4.59 4.32
C GLY A 141 19.35 3.87 4.03
N GLU A 142 19.48 2.65 3.63
CA GLU A 142 18.34 1.87 3.15
C GLU A 142 17.79 0.99 4.25
N ILE A 143 16.47 0.90 4.28
CA ILE A 143 15.77 0.00 5.19
C ILE A 143 14.78 -0.79 4.37
N THR A 144 14.83 -2.11 4.53
CA THR A 144 14.01 -3.02 3.75
C THR A 144 13.13 -3.83 4.67
N ARG A 145 11.88 -4.00 4.29
CA ARG A 145 10.94 -4.85 5.01
C ARG A 145 10.21 -5.75 4.04
N LEU A 146 9.96 -6.95 4.49
CA LEU A 146 9.27 -7.95 3.70
C LEU A 146 7.87 -8.17 4.28
N PHE A 147 6.88 -8.16 3.41
CA PHE A 147 5.50 -8.39 3.81
C PHE A 147 4.95 -9.58 3.05
N LEU A 148 4.28 -10.47 3.74
CA LEU A 148 3.63 -11.59 3.10
C LEU A 148 2.20 -11.20 2.79
N LEU A 149 1.79 -11.48 1.57
CA LEU A 149 0.46 -11.11 1.10
C LEU A 149 -0.41 -12.35 0.99
N THR A 150 -0.25 -13.29 1.88
CA THR A 150 -1.11 -14.44 1.85
C THR A 150 -2.47 -14.04 2.34
N PRO A 151 -3.47 -14.25 1.56
CA PRO A 151 -4.82 -13.98 2.03
C PRO A 151 -5.05 -14.86 3.24
N GLY A 152 -5.44 -14.26 4.29
CA GLY A 152 -5.62 -14.97 5.50
C GLY A 152 -6.49 -16.15 5.28
N GLY A 153 -6.01 -17.22 5.51
CA GLY A 153 -6.76 -18.37 5.38
C GLY A 153 -7.28 -18.58 4.02
N GLY A 154 -7.07 -17.69 3.20
CA GLY A 154 -7.68 -17.83 1.95
C GLY A 154 -7.09 -18.92 1.24
N GLN A 155 -6.64 -19.71 1.63
CA GLN A 155 -6.20 -20.67 0.87
C GLN A 155 -7.14 -21.53 0.58
#